data_4f299f045515ad1eff5828ce83838099
#
_entry.id   4f299f045515ad1eff5828ce83838099
#
_cell.length_a   1.000
_cell.length_b   1.000
_cell.length_c   1.000
_cell.angle_alpha   90.00
_cell.angle_beta   90.00
_cell.angle_gamma   90.00
#
_symmetry.space_group_name_H-M   'P 1'
#
loop_
_entity.id
_entity.type
_entity.pdbx_description
1 polymer ?
#
loop_
_entity_poly.entity_id
_entity_poly.type
_entity_poly.pdbx_seq_one_letter_code
_entity_poly.pdbx_strand_id
1 'polypeptide(L)'
;MARTEAARKRGKMIQRLITQIKKTNAPIVVGLDPMLKYIPEFIKEAAYREYGETLAGAGEAIWQYNKGLVDAFCDLVPAVKPQIAMYEQFGIPGLEAFQKTVDY
;
A
#
# COMPACT_ATOMS: atom_id res chain seq x y z
N MET A 1 17.75 10.41 30.48
CA MET A 1 17.19 9.07 30.19
C MET A 1 17.34 8.76 28.73
N ALA A 2 17.94 7.63 28.39
CA ALA A 2 18.13 7.24 27.00
C ALA A 2 16.78 6.88 26.34
N ARG A 3 16.56 7.34 25.11
CA ARG A 3 15.40 6.95 24.32
C ARG A 3 15.50 5.48 23.94
N THR A 4 14.38 4.77 23.92
CA THR A 4 14.33 3.42 23.41
C THR A 4 14.57 3.41 21.89
N GLU A 5 14.98 2.26 21.36
CA GLU A 5 15.15 2.05 19.93
C GLU A 5 13.85 2.39 19.18
N ALA A 6 12.69 1.94 19.70
CA ALA A 6 11.40 2.22 19.09
C ALA A 6 11.09 3.72 19.08
N ALA A 7 11.42 4.45 20.15
CA ALA A 7 11.21 5.89 20.22
C ALA A 7 12.07 6.64 19.20
N ARG A 8 13.33 6.21 19.03
CA ARG A 8 14.23 6.80 18.02
C ARG A 8 13.73 6.54 16.60
N LYS A 9 13.23 5.34 16.31
CA LYS A 9 12.65 5.01 15.02
C LYS A 9 11.42 5.87 14.73
N ARG A 10 10.55 6.07 15.71
CA ARG A 10 9.37 6.94 15.56
C ARG A 10 9.79 8.39 15.24
N GLY A 11 10.79 8.91 15.94
CA GLY A 11 11.31 10.24 15.68
C GLY A 11 11.82 10.40 14.27
N LYS A 12 12.57 9.42 13.75
CA LYS A 12 13.04 9.40 12.36
C LYS A 12 11.90 9.35 11.36
N MET A 13 10.85 8.58 11.65
CA MET A 13 9.67 8.49 10.78
C MET A 13 8.95 9.82 10.68
N ILE A 14 8.76 10.53 11.80
CA ILE A 14 8.13 11.85 11.83
C ILE A 14 8.95 12.85 11.01
N GLN A 15 10.26 12.85 11.17
CA GLN A 15 11.15 13.72 10.40
C GLN A 15 11.09 13.42 8.90
N ARG A 16 11.04 12.15 8.52
CA ARG A 16 10.89 11.74 7.13
C ARG A 16 9.56 12.24 6.57
N LEU A 17 8.48 12.10 7.32
CA LEU A 17 7.16 12.57 6.91
C LEU A 17 7.17 14.09 6.69
N ILE A 18 7.71 14.85 7.63
CA ILE A 18 7.80 16.31 7.51
C ILE A 18 8.62 16.70 6.28
N THR A 19 9.76 16.03 6.06
CA THR A 19 10.59 16.25 4.89
C THR A 19 9.83 16.00 3.60
N GLN A 20 9.05 14.91 3.54
CA GLN A 20 8.26 14.61 2.36
C GLN A 20 7.11 15.59 2.15
N ILE A 21 6.46 16.05 3.22
CA ILE A 21 5.43 17.10 3.13
C ILE A 21 6.00 18.37 2.51
N LYS A 22 7.18 18.78 2.95
CA LYS A 22 7.86 19.96 2.40
C LYS A 22 8.24 19.77 0.94
N LYS A 23 8.76 18.59 0.60
CA LYS A 23 9.19 18.26 -0.76
C LYS A 23 8.03 18.22 -1.75
N THR A 24 6.91 17.62 -1.37
CA THR A 24 5.74 17.48 -2.24
C THR A 24 4.82 18.69 -2.19
N ASN A 25 4.97 19.54 -1.18
CA ASN A 25 4.08 20.68 -0.89
C ASN A 25 2.61 20.22 -0.79
N ALA A 26 2.39 19.02 -0.24
CA ALA A 26 1.08 18.39 -0.14
C ALA A 26 0.94 17.69 1.22
N PRO A 27 0.28 18.31 2.21
CA PRO A 27 0.09 17.69 3.53
C PRO A 27 -1.11 16.74 3.52
N ILE A 28 -1.08 15.75 2.62
CA ILE A 28 -2.17 14.78 2.47
C ILE A 28 -1.63 13.35 2.45
N VAL A 29 -2.51 12.41 2.79
CA VAL A 29 -2.23 10.98 2.74
C VAL A 29 -3.28 10.33 1.84
N VAL A 30 -2.83 9.49 0.91
CA VAL A 30 -3.73 8.73 0.04
C VAL A 30 -4.02 7.38 0.69
N GLY A 31 -5.31 7.05 0.86
CA GLY A 31 -5.74 5.74 1.34
C GLY A 31 -5.61 4.69 0.24
N LEU A 32 -5.02 3.56 0.58
CA LEU A 32 -4.98 2.39 -0.29
C LEU A 32 -5.97 1.36 0.26
N ASP A 33 -7.24 1.56 -0.08
CA ASP A 33 -8.36 0.73 0.37
C ASP A 33 -8.92 -0.05 -0.83
N PRO A 34 -8.18 -1.07 -1.31
CA PRO A 34 -8.54 -1.74 -2.56
C PRO A 34 -9.80 -2.56 -2.40
N MET A 35 -10.76 -2.29 -3.28
CA MET A 35 -11.93 -3.15 -3.48
C MET A 35 -11.85 -3.69 -4.91
N LEU A 36 -12.16 -4.97 -5.09
CA LEU A 36 -12.03 -5.59 -6.41
C LEU A 36 -12.81 -4.85 -7.49
N LYS A 37 -13.96 -4.27 -7.13
CA LYS A 37 -14.76 -3.50 -8.09
C LYS A 37 -14.09 -2.23 -8.62
N TYR A 38 -13.07 -1.72 -7.91
CA TYR A 38 -12.33 -0.53 -8.34
C TYR A 38 -11.10 -0.89 -9.17
N ILE A 39 -10.68 -2.15 -9.14
CA ILE A 39 -9.49 -2.59 -9.88
C ILE A 39 -9.84 -2.73 -11.36
N PRO A 40 -9.06 -2.12 -12.27
CA PRO A 40 -9.29 -2.26 -13.70
C PRO A 40 -9.33 -3.71 -14.16
N GLU A 41 -10.21 -4.00 -15.11
CA GLU A 41 -10.41 -5.37 -15.59
C GLU A 41 -9.12 -6.00 -16.12
N PHE A 42 -8.27 -5.24 -16.81
CA PHE A 42 -7.02 -5.78 -17.37
C PHE A 42 -6.08 -6.30 -16.28
N ILE A 43 -6.09 -5.67 -15.09
CA ILE A 43 -5.27 -6.13 -13.94
C ILE A 43 -5.86 -7.41 -13.37
N LYS A 44 -7.19 -7.45 -13.18
CA LYS A 44 -7.87 -8.65 -12.68
C LYS A 44 -7.70 -9.82 -13.64
N GLU A 45 -7.89 -9.59 -14.92
CA GLU A 45 -7.73 -10.63 -15.95
C GLU A 45 -6.32 -11.20 -15.94
N ALA A 46 -5.29 -10.36 -15.87
CA ALA A 46 -3.91 -10.82 -15.83
C ALA A 46 -3.63 -11.65 -14.57
N ALA A 47 -4.10 -11.19 -13.41
CA ALA A 47 -3.93 -11.91 -12.15
C ALA A 47 -4.68 -13.25 -12.15
N TYR A 48 -5.90 -13.26 -12.63
CA TYR A 48 -6.71 -14.48 -12.68
C TYR A 48 -6.22 -15.47 -13.74
N ARG A 49 -5.60 -14.99 -14.79
CA ARG A 49 -4.97 -15.86 -15.79
C ARG A 49 -3.80 -16.64 -15.18
N GLU A 50 -3.05 -16.02 -14.30
CA GLU A 50 -1.88 -16.64 -13.67
C GLU A 50 -2.26 -17.49 -12.45
N TYR A 51 -3.16 -16.99 -11.60
CA TYR A 51 -3.48 -17.62 -10.31
C TYR A 51 -4.90 -18.17 -10.22
N GLY A 52 -5.74 -17.98 -11.25
CA GLY A 52 -7.14 -18.36 -11.25
C GLY A 52 -8.03 -17.38 -10.49
N GLU A 53 -9.33 -17.60 -10.55
CA GLU A 53 -10.32 -16.82 -9.77
C GLU A 53 -10.35 -17.31 -8.33
N THR A 54 -9.27 -17.07 -7.60
CA THR A 54 -9.04 -17.54 -6.24
C THR A 54 -8.65 -16.36 -5.36
N LEU A 55 -8.50 -16.61 -4.05
CA LEU A 55 -7.96 -15.60 -3.15
C LEU A 55 -6.53 -15.20 -3.54
N ALA A 56 -5.74 -16.14 -4.06
CA ALA A 56 -4.40 -15.83 -4.57
C ALA A 56 -4.47 -14.86 -5.75
N GLY A 57 -5.39 -15.08 -6.69
CA GLY A 57 -5.61 -14.17 -7.82
C GLY A 57 -6.08 -12.80 -7.36
N ALA A 58 -6.99 -12.74 -6.40
CA ALA A 58 -7.46 -11.47 -5.83
C ALA A 58 -6.32 -10.72 -5.14
N GLY A 59 -5.48 -11.41 -4.37
CA GLY A 59 -4.31 -10.82 -3.71
C GLY A 59 -3.33 -10.24 -4.71
N GLU A 60 -3.05 -10.95 -5.79
CA GLU A 60 -2.16 -10.45 -6.85
C GLU A 60 -2.75 -9.23 -7.56
N ALA A 61 -4.06 -9.23 -7.84
CA ALA A 61 -4.72 -8.09 -8.44
C ALA A 61 -4.62 -6.85 -7.55
N ILE A 62 -4.82 -7.00 -6.25
CA ILE A 62 -4.68 -5.92 -5.26
C ILE A 62 -3.25 -5.40 -5.25
N TRP A 63 -2.27 -6.28 -5.22
CA TRP A 63 -0.86 -5.90 -5.22
C TRP A 63 -0.50 -5.10 -6.48
N GLN A 64 -0.88 -5.57 -7.66
CA GLN A 64 -0.58 -4.88 -8.91
C GLN A 64 -1.27 -3.52 -8.99
N TYR A 65 -2.52 -3.43 -8.51
CA TYR A 65 -3.26 -2.18 -8.44
C TYR A 65 -2.56 -1.17 -7.51
N ASN A 66 -2.20 -1.59 -6.30
CA ASN A 66 -1.50 -0.74 -5.35
C ASN A 66 -0.15 -0.27 -5.88
N LYS A 67 0.60 -1.17 -6.50
CA LYS A 67 1.88 -0.84 -7.11
C LYS A 67 1.74 0.28 -8.13
N GLY A 68 0.74 0.17 -9.00
CA GLY A 68 0.46 1.20 -10.00
C GLY A 68 0.08 2.54 -9.36
N LEU A 69 -0.73 2.51 -8.29
CA LEU A 69 -1.10 3.72 -7.57
C LEU A 69 0.10 4.38 -6.88
N VAL A 70 0.93 3.59 -6.21
CA VAL A 70 2.12 4.12 -5.55
C VAL A 70 3.07 4.72 -6.58
N ASP A 71 3.29 4.04 -7.70
CA ASP A 71 4.12 4.57 -8.78
C ASP A 71 3.58 5.91 -9.31
N ALA A 72 2.25 6.06 -9.38
CA ALA A 72 1.63 7.29 -9.85
C ALA A 72 1.72 8.43 -8.84
N PHE A 73 1.65 8.13 -7.53
CA PHE A 73 1.56 9.15 -6.47
C PHE A 73 2.85 9.39 -5.71
N CYS A 74 3.90 8.60 -5.91
CA CYS A 74 5.09 8.63 -5.05
C CYS A 74 5.79 10.00 -5.00
N ASP A 75 5.65 10.81 -6.04
CA ASP A 75 6.23 12.16 -6.10
C ASP A 75 5.20 13.27 -5.85
N LEU A 76 3.92 12.92 -5.64
CA LEU A 76 2.84 13.87 -5.47
C LEU A 76 2.35 13.98 -4.02
N VAL A 77 2.50 12.91 -3.25
CA VAL A 77 2.02 12.87 -1.85
C VAL A 77 3.13 12.32 -0.93
N PRO A 78 3.16 12.77 0.34
CA PRO A 78 4.19 12.36 1.28
C PRO A 78 4.04 10.95 1.83
N ALA A 79 2.82 10.39 1.80
CA ALA A 79 2.54 9.09 2.40
C ALA A 79 1.27 8.47 1.83
N VAL A 80 1.17 7.15 1.94
CA VAL A 80 -0.03 6.39 1.66
C VAL A 80 -0.40 5.61 2.92
N LYS A 81 -1.68 5.24 3.04
CA LYS A 81 -2.19 4.51 4.21
C LYS A 81 -3.00 3.31 3.73
N PRO A 82 -2.44 2.11 3.70
CA PRO A 82 -3.22 0.91 3.43
C PRO A 82 -4.07 0.55 4.65
N GLN A 83 -5.35 0.26 4.42
CA GLN A 83 -6.29 -0.13 5.46
C GLN A 83 -6.34 -1.66 5.54
N ILE A 84 -5.79 -2.23 6.60
CA ILE A 84 -5.58 -3.68 6.72
C ILE A 84 -6.87 -4.49 6.58
N ALA A 85 -8.01 -3.98 7.04
CA ALA A 85 -9.28 -4.68 6.92
C ALA A 85 -9.64 -5.03 5.47
N MET A 86 -9.26 -4.20 4.52
CA MET A 86 -9.52 -4.42 3.10
C MET A 86 -8.69 -5.56 2.51
N TYR A 87 -7.61 -5.92 3.19
CA TYR A 87 -6.67 -6.97 2.76
C TYR A 87 -6.97 -8.30 3.45
N GLU A 88 -7.22 -8.27 4.76
CA GLU A 88 -7.44 -9.49 5.53
C GLU A 88 -8.71 -10.23 5.14
N GLN A 89 -9.69 -9.56 4.54
CA GLN A 89 -10.89 -10.22 4.01
C GLN A 89 -10.56 -11.28 2.95
N PHE A 90 -9.39 -11.19 2.31
CA PHE A 90 -8.92 -12.14 1.31
C PHE A 90 -7.96 -13.19 1.90
N GLY A 91 -7.88 -13.27 3.24
CA GLY A 91 -7.03 -14.24 3.92
C GLY A 91 -5.54 -13.98 3.74
N ILE A 92 -4.75 -15.05 3.74
CA ILE A 92 -3.29 -14.94 3.63
C ILE A 92 -2.84 -14.22 2.34
N PRO A 93 -3.40 -14.51 1.16
CA PRO A 93 -3.02 -13.78 -0.06
C PRO A 93 -3.26 -12.27 0.04
N GLY A 94 -4.33 -11.86 0.71
CA GLY A 94 -4.59 -10.44 0.97
C GLY A 94 -3.55 -9.82 1.89
N LEU A 95 -3.17 -10.52 2.95
CA LEU A 95 -2.14 -10.06 3.88
C LEU A 95 -0.76 -10.02 3.22
N GLU A 96 -0.47 -10.94 2.32
CA GLU A 96 0.76 -10.89 1.51
C GLU A 96 0.78 -9.67 0.60
N ALA A 97 -0.34 -9.33 -0.02
CA ALA A 97 -0.47 -8.11 -0.82
C ALA A 97 -0.25 -6.85 0.02
N PHE A 98 -0.78 -6.83 1.25
CA PHE A 98 -0.54 -5.76 2.21
C PHE A 98 0.95 -5.62 2.51
N GLN A 99 1.62 -6.74 2.82
CA GLN A 99 3.05 -6.73 3.14
C GLN A 99 3.88 -6.23 1.95
N LYS A 100 3.60 -6.70 0.75
CA LYS A 100 4.28 -6.23 -0.48
C LYS A 100 4.08 -4.73 -0.68
N THR A 101 2.87 -4.23 -0.43
CA THR A 101 2.56 -2.81 -0.53
C THR A 101 3.37 -1.99 0.47
N VAL A 102 3.44 -2.44 1.72
CA VAL A 102 4.22 -1.75 2.77
C VAL A 102 5.71 -1.73 2.44
N ASP A 103 6.23 -2.85 1.93
CA ASP A 103 7.65 -2.97 1.59
C ASP A 103 8.02 -2.14 0.35
N TYR A 104 7.09 -1.94 -0.56
CA TYR A 104 7.29 -1.18 -1.79
C TYR A 104 7.30 0.33 -1.52
#